data_79335c4c349130743341e076d3f6ccb9
#
_entry.id   79335c4c349130743341e076d3f6ccb9
#
_cell.length_a   1.000
_cell.length_b   1.000
_cell.length_c   1.000
_cell.angle_alpha   90.00
_cell.angle_beta   90.00
_cell.angle_gamma   90.00
#
_symmetry.space_group_name_H-M   'P 1'
#
loop_
_entity.id
_entity.type
_entity.pdbx_description
1 polymer ?
#
loop_
_entity_poly.entity_id
_entity_poly.type
_entity_poly.pdbx_seq_one_letter_code
_entity_poly.pdbx_strand_id
1 'polypeptide(L)'
;MKEYEQIMRKKGLPEVGQTVRSKKYGTLWRVMEKRETWMNIDDDPKSQQPRMIPSIYLAYWKIRNDSPPGVGKMMGHLYTLYDNTFETNWEVVG
;
A
#
# COMPACT_ATOMS: atom_id res chain seq x y z
N MET A 1 -11.42 13.01 1.26
CA MET A 1 -12.70 12.31 1.13
C MET A 1 -12.85 11.28 2.24
N LYS A 2 -14.07 11.08 2.72
CA LYS A 2 -14.33 10.23 3.89
C LYS A 2 -13.87 8.78 3.68
N GLU A 3 -14.07 8.23 2.49
CA GLU A 3 -13.68 6.86 2.19
C GLU A 3 -12.17 6.66 2.30
N TYR A 4 -11.40 7.58 1.74
CA TYR A 4 -9.93 7.50 1.81
C TYR A 4 -9.44 7.69 3.25
N GLU A 5 -10.06 8.61 4.00
CA GLU A 5 -9.72 8.79 5.41
C GLU A 5 -10.00 7.53 6.22
N GLN A 6 -11.12 6.86 5.95
CA GLN A 6 -11.45 5.60 6.62
C GLN A 6 -10.43 4.51 6.30
N ILE A 7 -9.99 4.41 5.05
CA ILE A 7 -8.93 3.46 4.67
C ILE A 7 -7.67 3.76 5.45
N MET A 8 -7.28 5.03 5.50
CA MET A 8 -6.06 5.46 6.19
C MET A 8 -6.08 5.11 7.67
N ARG A 9 -7.18 5.44 8.35
CA ARG A 9 -7.30 5.21 9.79
C ARG A 9 -7.42 3.73 10.13
N LYS A 10 -8.26 3.02 9.39
CA LYS A 10 -8.56 1.62 9.69
C LYS A 10 -7.37 0.71 9.43
N LYS A 11 -6.55 1.05 8.44
CA LYS A 11 -5.42 0.21 8.02
C LYS A 11 -4.09 0.61 8.65
N GLY A 12 -4.04 1.74 9.35
CA GLY A 12 -2.79 2.24 9.93
C GLY A 12 -1.74 2.52 8.87
N LEU A 13 -2.15 3.01 7.70
CA LEU A 13 -1.25 3.18 6.57
C LEU A 13 -0.19 4.23 6.83
N PRO A 14 1.05 3.99 6.38
CA PRO A 14 2.14 4.96 6.55
C PRO A 14 2.05 6.13 5.59
N GLU A 15 2.86 7.14 5.86
CA GLU A 15 3.05 8.29 4.97
C GLU A 15 4.32 8.15 4.15
N VAL A 16 4.40 8.88 3.03
CA VAL A 16 5.60 8.94 2.21
C VAL A 16 6.79 9.38 3.07
N GLY A 17 7.90 8.67 2.93
CA GLY A 17 9.12 8.90 3.69
C GLY A 17 9.26 8.04 4.94
N GLN A 18 8.20 7.41 5.39
CA GLN A 18 8.28 6.49 6.53
C GLN A 18 8.88 5.16 6.12
N THR A 19 9.49 4.49 7.09
CA THR A 19 10.06 3.16 6.92
C THR A 19 9.11 2.13 7.49
N VAL A 20 8.91 1.05 6.74
CA VAL A 20 8.09 -0.09 7.16
C VAL A 20 8.94 -1.35 7.13
N ARG A 21 8.57 -2.30 7.98
CA ARG A 21 9.23 -3.60 8.04
C ARG A 21 8.23 -4.70 7.70
N SER A 22 8.66 -5.64 6.86
CA SER A 22 7.89 -6.85 6.59
C SER A 22 7.91 -7.74 7.82
N LYS A 23 6.75 -8.08 8.34
CA LYS A 23 6.65 -8.99 9.49
C LYS A 23 7.10 -10.41 9.15
N LYS A 24 6.92 -10.80 7.90
CA LYS A 24 7.28 -12.14 7.44
C LYS A 24 8.77 -12.31 7.21
N TYR A 25 9.41 -11.29 6.61
CA TYR A 25 10.80 -11.41 6.17
C TYR A 25 11.77 -10.54 6.97
N GLY A 26 11.27 -9.59 7.76
CA GLY A 26 12.11 -8.66 8.51
C GLY A 26 12.79 -7.60 7.66
N THR A 27 12.52 -7.54 6.38
CA THR A 27 13.13 -6.58 5.46
C THR A 27 12.54 -5.18 5.65
N LEU A 28 13.38 -4.17 5.44
CA LEU A 28 12.99 -2.77 5.58
C LEU A 28 12.70 -2.16 4.21
N TRP A 29 11.68 -1.33 4.16
CA TRP A 29 11.23 -0.67 2.94
C TRP A 29 10.87 0.78 3.27
N ARG A 30 11.08 1.68 2.31
CA ARG A 30 10.65 3.07 2.44
C ARG A 30 9.44 3.32 1.57
N VAL A 31 8.46 4.03 2.13
CA VAL A 31 7.28 4.45 1.36
C VAL A 31 7.69 5.60 0.45
N MET A 32 7.61 5.39 -0.85
CA MET A 32 8.05 6.37 -1.85
C MET A 32 6.90 7.04 -2.56
N GLU A 33 5.75 6.40 -2.64
CA GLU A 33 4.57 6.96 -3.29
C GLU A 33 3.32 6.57 -2.52
N LYS A 34 2.38 7.49 -2.45
CA LYS A 34 1.07 7.27 -1.85
C LYS A 34 0.05 8.03 -2.68
N ARG A 35 -0.93 7.31 -3.18
CA ARG A 35 -1.86 7.89 -4.13
C ARG A 35 -3.27 7.35 -3.92
N GLU A 36 -4.27 8.24 -3.95
CA GLU A 36 -5.67 7.86 -3.98
C GLU A 36 -6.00 7.36 -5.39
N THR A 37 -6.69 6.24 -5.48
CA THR A 37 -7.05 5.63 -6.75
C THR A 37 -8.32 4.82 -6.60
N TRP A 38 -8.67 4.09 -7.64
CA TRP A 38 -9.84 3.23 -7.69
C TRP A 38 -9.41 1.81 -8.05
N MET A 39 -10.05 0.84 -7.42
CA MET A 39 -9.84 -0.56 -7.72
C MET A 39 -11.13 -1.18 -8.24
N ASN A 40 -11.04 -1.93 -9.33
CA ASN A 40 -12.15 -2.70 -9.85
C ASN A 40 -12.24 -4.03 -9.09
N ILE A 41 -13.37 -4.24 -8.41
CA ILE A 41 -13.59 -5.46 -7.63
C ILE A 41 -14.49 -6.47 -8.35
N ASP A 42 -14.94 -6.16 -9.55
CA ASP A 42 -15.81 -7.02 -10.33
C ASP A 42 -15.00 -7.70 -11.42
N ASP A 43 -14.71 -8.98 -11.22
CA ASP A 43 -13.92 -9.78 -12.15
C ASP A 43 -14.76 -10.44 -13.24
N ASP A 44 -16.07 -10.21 -13.28
CA ASP A 44 -16.94 -10.80 -14.29
C ASP A 44 -16.79 -10.06 -15.62
N PRO A 45 -16.21 -10.70 -16.67
CA PRO A 45 -16.07 -10.06 -17.96
C PRO A 45 -17.38 -9.72 -18.65
N LYS A 46 -18.48 -10.29 -18.18
CA LYS A 46 -19.82 -9.99 -18.70
C LYS A 46 -20.47 -8.80 -18.01
N SER A 47 -19.87 -8.29 -16.95
CA SER A 47 -20.41 -7.13 -16.25
C SER A 47 -20.27 -5.90 -17.13
N GLN A 48 -21.38 -5.21 -17.36
CA GLN A 48 -21.41 -3.98 -18.15
C GLN A 48 -21.01 -2.76 -17.32
N GLN A 49 -20.99 -2.88 -15.99
CA GLN A 49 -20.64 -1.80 -15.07
C GLN A 49 -19.65 -2.31 -14.05
N PRO A 50 -18.34 -2.10 -14.27
CA PRO A 50 -17.35 -2.52 -13.29
C PRO A 50 -17.56 -1.78 -11.96
N ARG A 51 -17.46 -2.53 -10.88
CA ARG A 51 -17.58 -1.97 -9.53
C ARG A 51 -16.24 -1.40 -9.12
N MET A 52 -16.18 -0.08 -9.00
CA MET A 52 -14.97 0.62 -8.58
C MET A 52 -15.11 1.05 -7.13
N ILE A 53 -14.07 0.81 -6.35
CA ILE A 53 -14.02 1.24 -4.96
C ILE A 53 -12.81 2.13 -4.70
N PRO A 54 -12.94 3.10 -3.79
CA PRO A 54 -11.79 3.91 -3.38
C PRO A 54 -10.68 3.05 -2.81
N SER A 55 -9.46 3.33 -3.21
CA SER A 55 -8.29 2.57 -2.79
C SER A 55 -7.10 3.50 -2.59
N ILE A 56 -6.16 3.06 -1.76
CA ILE A 56 -4.88 3.75 -1.58
C ILE A 56 -3.79 2.88 -2.18
N TYR A 57 -3.03 3.45 -3.11
CA TYR A 57 -1.84 2.80 -3.66
C TYR A 57 -0.61 3.28 -2.90
N LEU A 58 0.18 2.33 -2.42
CA LEU A 58 1.46 2.60 -1.80
C LEU A 58 2.56 1.90 -2.59
N ALA A 59 3.63 2.62 -2.87
CA ALA A 59 4.83 2.05 -3.47
C ALA A 59 5.96 2.08 -2.44
N TYR A 60 6.60 0.94 -2.29
CA TYR A 60 7.71 0.75 -1.34
C TYR A 60 8.99 0.46 -2.09
N TRP A 61 10.12 1.04 -1.62
CA TRP A 61 11.45 0.73 -2.12
C TRP A 61 12.23 0.01 -1.04
N LYS A 62 12.81 -1.13 -1.38
CA LYS A 62 13.61 -1.91 -0.45
C LYS A 62 14.84 -1.12 -0.03
N ILE A 63 15.05 -1.02 1.28
CA ILE A 63 16.22 -0.35 1.83
C ILE A 63 17.36 -1.34 1.84
N ARG A 64 18.50 -0.93 1.26
CA ARG A 64 19.74 -1.67 1.25
C ARG A 64 20.86 -0.78 1.77
N ASN A 65 21.77 -1.37 2.52
CA ASN A 65 22.89 -0.62 3.09
C ASN A 65 23.87 -0.12 2.03
N ASP A 66 23.91 -0.78 0.87
CA ASP A 66 24.88 -0.54 -0.20
C ASP A 66 24.29 0.17 -1.42
N SER A 67 23.01 0.57 -1.36
CA SER A 67 22.34 1.17 -2.53
C SER A 67 21.70 2.50 -2.16
N PRO A 68 21.80 3.51 -3.05
CA PRO A 68 21.12 4.77 -2.83
C PRO A 68 19.59 4.59 -2.89
N PRO A 69 18.82 5.51 -2.29
CA PRO A 69 17.37 5.49 -2.38
C PRO A 69 16.92 5.51 -3.84
N GLY A 70 15.90 4.72 -4.15
CA GLY A 70 15.35 4.62 -5.50
C GLY A 70 16.05 3.59 -6.37
N VAL A 71 17.11 2.97 -5.88
CA VAL A 71 17.80 1.88 -6.57
C VAL A 71 17.49 0.57 -5.87
N GLY A 72 17.03 -0.42 -6.63
CA GLY A 72 16.73 -1.72 -6.10
C GLY A 72 15.28 -2.13 -6.32
N LYS A 73 14.81 -3.05 -5.52
CA LYS A 73 13.48 -3.65 -5.69
C LYS A 73 12.39 -2.70 -5.22
N MET A 74 11.36 -2.54 -6.06
CA MET A 74 10.15 -1.80 -5.72
C MET A 74 8.96 -2.76 -5.66
N MET A 75 8.04 -2.46 -4.76
CA MET A 75 6.79 -3.19 -4.64
C MET A 75 5.64 -2.21 -4.47
N GLY A 76 4.55 -2.43 -5.20
CA GLY A 76 3.32 -1.66 -5.06
C GLY A 76 2.22 -2.49 -4.46
N HIS A 77 1.32 -1.86 -3.74
CA HIS A 77 0.18 -2.53 -3.15
C HIS A 77 -1.03 -1.60 -3.07
N LEU A 78 -2.22 -2.16 -3.33
CA LEU A 78 -3.49 -1.45 -3.21
C LEU A 78 -4.20 -1.86 -1.93
N TYR A 79 -4.65 -0.86 -1.17
CA TYR A 79 -5.40 -1.07 0.07
C TYR A 79 -6.80 -0.50 -0.09
N THR A 80 -7.81 -1.33 0.18
CA THR A 80 -9.22 -0.94 0.09
C THR A 80 -9.86 -0.97 1.47
N LEU A 81 -11.12 -0.53 1.56
CA LEU A 81 -11.87 -0.66 2.82
C LEU A 81 -12.07 -2.11 3.25
N TYR A 82 -12.05 -3.02 2.31
CA TYR A 82 -12.31 -4.45 2.56
C TYR A 82 -11.04 -5.23 2.85
N ASP A 83 -9.88 -4.72 2.45
CA ASP A 83 -8.60 -5.36 2.73
C ASP A 83 -8.16 -5.12 4.16
N ASN A 84 -7.45 -6.08 4.69
CA ASN A 84 -6.99 -6.03 6.07
C ASN A 84 -5.50 -6.41 6.15
N THR A 85 -4.73 -5.96 5.19
CA THR A 85 -3.44 -6.58 4.96
C THR A 85 -2.25 -5.77 5.45
N PHE A 86 -2.37 -4.44 5.60
CA PHE A 86 -1.20 -3.68 6.00
C PHE A 86 -0.71 -4.12 7.39
N GLU A 87 -1.56 -4.01 8.40
CA GLU A 87 -1.18 -4.35 9.77
C GLU A 87 -0.80 -5.82 9.94
N THR A 88 -1.37 -6.69 9.10
CA THR A 88 -1.05 -8.12 9.13
C THR A 88 0.36 -8.40 8.64
N ASN A 89 0.82 -7.67 7.63
CA ASN A 89 2.06 -7.97 6.94
C ASN A 89 3.18 -6.97 7.20
N TRP A 90 2.86 -5.78 7.69
CA TRP A 90 3.80 -4.68 7.81
C TRP A 90 3.67 -3.98 9.16
N GLU A 91 4.76 -3.34 9.57
CA GLU A 91 4.74 -2.42 10.72
C GLU A 91 5.55 -1.17 10.38
N VAL A 92 5.08 -0.03 10.85
CA VAL A 92 5.80 1.24 10.69
C VAL A 92 6.88 1.29 11.75
N VAL A 93 8.13 1.51 11.36
CA VAL A 93 9.27 1.53 12.27
C VAL A 93 10.04 2.86 12.26
N GLY A 94 9.62 3.78 11.48
CA GLY A 94 10.24 5.10 11.37
C GLY A 94 9.69 5.86 10.20
#